data_ce3a35da346936f2559beb48d4dc2358
#
_entry.id   ce3a35da346936f2559beb48d4dc2358
#
_cell.length_a   1.000
_cell.length_b   1.000
_cell.length_c   1.000
_cell.angle_alpha   90.00
_cell.angle_beta   90.00
_cell.angle_gamma   90.00
#
_symmetry.space_group_name_H-M   'P 1'
#
loop_
_entity.id
_entity.type
_entity.pdbx_description
1 polymer ?
#
loop_
_entity_poly.entity_id
_entity_poly.type
_entity_poly.pdbx_seq_one_letter_code
_entity_poly.pdbx_strand_id
1 'polypeptide(L)'
;MMKSTIVPWFRKTGVTITELTAQDIQDFYTAQLARVKSNTVIHYHALIHRALKYAVKTDQLSVNPADKVDRPRKNGFQPAFYDKDEINQLLACVKGTLIETPVMLAAFYGLRRSEAVGLRWNAIDFQQNTITIQHTVIACRLNGKYEVIARDTTKTKSSRRTLPL
;
A
#
# COMPACT_ATOMS: atom_id res chain seq x y z
N MET A 1 8.44 -1.07 7.07
CA MET A 1 9.18 0.18 6.79
C MET A 1 9.81 0.76 8.06
N MET A 2 9.04 1.25 9.05
CA MET A 2 9.64 1.82 10.25
C MET A 2 10.58 0.83 10.96
N LYS A 3 10.05 -0.31 11.42
CA LYS A 3 10.82 -1.33 12.17
C LYS A 3 11.87 -2.07 11.34
N SER A 4 11.69 -2.19 10.03
CA SER A 4 12.58 -3.00 9.16
C SER A 4 13.67 -2.20 8.46
N THR A 5 13.55 -0.88 8.36
CA THR A 5 14.48 -0.07 7.56
C THR A 5 14.91 1.18 8.30
N ILE A 6 13.97 2.02 8.76
CA ILE A 6 14.30 3.32 9.37
C ILE A 6 14.96 3.14 10.73
N VAL A 7 14.31 2.41 11.63
CA VAL A 7 14.85 2.20 12.99
C VAL A 7 16.21 1.49 12.99
N PRO A 8 16.45 0.41 12.21
CA PRO A 8 17.76 -0.22 12.15
C PRO A 8 18.86 0.71 11.62
N TRP A 9 18.56 1.60 10.67
CA TRP A 9 19.52 2.56 10.17
C TRP A 9 20.00 3.50 11.27
N PHE A 10 19.08 4.23 11.90
CA PHE A 10 19.45 5.21 12.94
C PHE A 10 19.98 4.56 14.22
N ARG A 11 19.62 3.31 14.54
CA ARG A 11 20.28 2.56 15.61
C ARG A 11 21.73 2.27 15.31
N LYS A 12 22.06 1.97 14.04
CA LYS A 12 23.44 1.70 13.62
C LYS A 12 24.32 2.96 13.68
N THR A 13 23.76 4.13 13.40
CA THR A 13 24.48 5.40 13.47
C THR A 13 24.66 5.89 14.92
N GLY A 14 23.88 5.36 15.87
CA GLY A 14 23.94 5.75 17.28
C GLY A 14 23.33 7.12 17.59
N VAL A 15 22.78 7.82 16.58
CA VAL A 15 22.20 9.16 16.74
C VAL A 15 20.90 9.08 17.55
N THR A 16 20.81 9.88 18.61
CA THR A 16 19.59 10.04 19.41
C THR A 16 18.62 10.99 18.73
N ILE A 17 17.35 10.99 19.16
CA ILE A 17 16.33 11.85 18.56
C ILE A 17 16.65 13.34 18.75
N THR A 18 17.30 13.69 19.85
CA THR A 18 17.68 15.08 20.19
C THR A 18 18.89 15.59 19.42
N GLU A 19 19.73 14.67 18.94
CA GLU A 19 20.94 14.97 18.17
C GLU A 19 20.70 14.85 16.65
N LEU A 20 19.54 14.32 16.25
CA LEU A 20 19.22 14.05 14.86
C LEU A 20 19.17 15.35 14.03
N THR A 21 20.04 15.43 13.03
CA THR A 21 20.14 16.56 12.12
C THR A 21 19.41 16.32 10.80
N ALA A 22 19.18 17.38 10.03
CA ALA A 22 18.69 17.28 8.65
C ALA A 22 19.67 16.49 7.77
N GLN A 23 20.99 16.60 8.02
CA GLN A 23 22.02 15.89 7.27
C GLN A 23 21.93 14.38 7.49
N ASP A 24 21.72 13.90 8.71
CA ASP A 24 21.56 12.47 8.99
C ASP A 24 20.37 11.87 8.25
N ILE A 25 19.29 12.64 8.14
CA ILE A 25 18.10 12.23 7.39
C ILE A 25 18.39 12.23 5.89
N GLN A 26 19.13 13.22 5.38
CA GLN A 26 19.52 13.31 3.97
C GLN A 26 20.45 12.16 3.57
N ASP A 27 21.41 11.80 4.44
CA ASP A 27 22.32 10.67 4.23
C ASP A 27 21.55 9.34 4.18
N PHE A 28 20.53 9.18 5.06
CA PHE A 28 19.61 8.06 4.98
C PHE A 28 18.89 8.00 3.63
N TYR A 29 18.38 9.13 3.11
CA TYR A 29 17.70 9.12 1.80
C TYR A 29 18.63 8.78 0.67
N THR A 30 19.84 9.33 0.67
CA THR A 30 20.87 9.04 -0.34
C THR A 30 21.20 7.54 -0.37
N ALA A 31 21.44 6.96 0.81
CA ALA A 31 21.71 5.53 0.92
C ALA A 31 20.51 4.66 0.50
N GLN A 32 19.27 5.10 0.76
CA GLN A 32 18.10 4.34 0.33
C GLN A 32 17.81 4.47 -1.16
N LEU A 33 18.07 5.63 -1.78
CA LEU A 33 17.90 5.83 -3.22
C LEU A 33 18.78 4.89 -4.07
N ALA A 34 19.93 4.46 -3.55
CA ALA A 34 20.76 3.43 -4.19
C ALA A 34 20.11 2.03 -4.21
N ARG A 35 19.08 1.79 -3.40
CA ARG A 35 18.49 0.45 -3.18
C ARG A 35 17.01 0.36 -3.57
N VAL A 36 16.28 1.46 -3.53
CA VAL A 36 14.83 1.51 -3.78
C VAL A 36 14.46 2.72 -4.62
N LYS A 37 13.28 2.66 -5.26
CA LYS A 37 12.76 3.76 -6.08
C LYS A 37 12.43 4.98 -5.20
N SER A 38 12.54 6.20 -5.77
CA SER A 38 12.31 7.47 -5.07
C SER A 38 10.94 7.53 -4.38
N ASN A 39 9.89 6.95 -4.98
CA ASN A 39 8.57 6.87 -4.35
C ASN A 39 8.60 6.13 -3.00
N THR A 40 9.47 5.14 -2.82
CA THR A 40 9.64 4.45 -1.53
C THR A 40 10.32 5.35 -0.51
N VAL A 41 11.33 6.13 -0.94
CA VAL A 41 12.01 7.10 -0.06
C VAL A 41 11.06 8.24 0.35
N ILE A 42 10.17 8.66 -0.53
CA ILE A 42 9.07 9.59 -0.19
C ILE A 42 8.19 9.04 0.94
N HIS A 43 7.89 7.74 0.94
CA HIS A 43 7.15 7.12 2.04
C HIS A 43 7.98 7.06 3.34
N TYR A 44 9.30 6.85 3.25
CA TYR A 44 10.18 6.94 4.42
C TYR A 44 10.19 8.37 4.98
N HIS A 45 10.31 9.38 4.12
CA HIS A 45 10.20 10.79 4.52
C HIS A 45 8.89 11.06 5.26
N ALA A 46 7.75 10.64 4.73
CA ALA A 46 6.45 10.86 5.36
C ALA A 46 6.35 10.22 6.76
N LEU A 47 6.97 9.05 6.97
CA LEU A 47 7.01 8.38 8.27
C LEU A 47 7.93 9.10 9.26
N ILE A 48 9.15 9.46 8.82
CA ILE A 48 10.14 10.18 9.65
C ILE A 48 9.57 11.55 10.03
N HIS A 49 9.11 12.33 9.06
CA HIS A 49 8.54 13.66 9.30
C HIS A 49 7.38 13.62 10.30
N ARG A 50 6.46 12.63 10.17
CA ARG A 50 5.34 12.47 11.11
C ARG A 50 5.81 12.11 12.51
N ALA A 51 6.79 11.24 12.65
CA ALA A 51 7.35 10.85 13.94
C ALA A 51 8.02 12.04 14.62
N LEU A 52 8.83 12.79 13.90
CA LEU A 52 9.53 13.98 14.42
C LEU A 52 8.54 15.13 14.71
N LYS A 53 7.51 15.30 13.89
CA LYS A 53 6.43 16.25 14.20
C LYS A 53 5.71 15.91 15.51
N TYR A 54 5.54 14.61 15.79
CA TYR A 54 4.99 14.18 17.09
C TYR A 54 5.96 14.48 18.24
N ALA A 55 7.27 14.28 18.04
CA ALA A 55 8.28 14.62 19.03
C ALA A 55 8.30 16.12 19.35
N VAL A 56 8.12 16.99 18.34
CA VAL A 56 7.96 18.45 18.56
C VAL A 56 6.67 18.73 19.33
N LYS A 57 5.56 18.06 19.01
CA LYS A 57 4.28 18.25 19.72
C LYS A 57 4.34 17.81 21.20
N THR A 58 5.26 16.90 21.53
CA THR A 58 5.45 16.38 22.89
C THR A 58 6.69 16.97 23.59
N ASP A 59 7.17 18.12 23.11
CA ASP A 59 8.29 18.89 23.67
C ASP A 59 9.63 18.11 23.79
N GLN A 60 9.77 17.01 23.02
CA GLN A 60 11.04 16.27 22.93
C GLN A 60 12.01 16.93 21.95
N LEU A 61 11.51 17.74 21.02
CA LEU A 61 12.27 18.53 20.05
C LEU A 61 11.67 19.92 19.97
N SER A 62 12.52 20.93 19.77
CA SER A 62 12.09 22.30 19.52
C SER A 62 11.67 22.53 18.07
N VAL A 63 12.30 21.84 17.11
CA VAL A 63 12.04 21.93 15.67
C VAL A 63 12.12 20.56 15.02
N ASN A 64 11.42 20.40 13.90
CA ASN A 64 11.48 19.17 13.13
C ASN A 64 12.62 19.24 12.10
N PRO A 65 13.72 18.46 12.25
CA PRO A 65 14.83 18.52 11.29
C PRO A 65 14.44 18.02 9.89
N ALA A 66 13.38 17.22 9.76
CA ALA A 66 12.90 16.76 8.45
C ALA A 66 12.23 17.87 7.60
N ASP A 67 11.95 19.06 8.17
CA ASP A 67 11.42 20.21 7.42
C ASP A 67 12.50 20.84 6.51
N LYS A 68 13.78 20.62 6.84
CA LYS A 68 14.93 21.18 6.11
C LYS A 68 15.57 20.18 5.13
N VAL A 69 14.96 19.03 4.91
CA VAL A 69 15.52 17.96 4.08
C VAL A 69 14.96 18.02 2.67
N ASP A 70 15.81 17.82 1.67
CA ASP A 70 15.41 17.72 0.28
C ASP A 70 14.66 16.40 0.01
N ARG A 71 13.35 16.53 -0.16
CA ARG A 71 12.50 15.38 -0.45
C ARG A 71 12.73 14.91 -1.89
N PRO A 72 12.96 13.60 -2.14
CA PRO A 72 13.09 13.08 -3.49
C PRO A 72 11.87 13.41 -4.37
N ARG A 73 12.11 13.70 -5.64
CA ARG A 73 11.04 13.95 -6.61
C ARG A 73 10.30 12.64 -6.91
N LYS A 74 8.99 12.72 -7.08
CA LYS A 74 8.17 11.58 -7.45
C LYS A 74 8.51 11.16 -8.88
N ASN A 75 8.83 9.88 -9.07
CA ASN A 75 8.95 9.32 -10.42
C ASN A 75 7.55 9.20 -11.03
N GLY A 76 7.38 9.68 -12.26
CA GLY A 76 6.20 9.45 -13.05
C GLY A 76 6.00 7.94 -13.26
N PHE A 77 4.82 7.45 -12.95
CA PHE A 77 4.42 6.09 -13.28
C PHE A 77 3.53 6.16 -14.52
N GLN A 78 3.96 5.50 -15.59
CA GLN A 78 3.11 5.25 -16.75
C GLN A 78 2.53 3.85 -16.59
N PRO A 79 1.23 3.73 -16.35
CA PRO A 79 0.60 2.42 -16.25
C PRO A 79 0.60 1.75 -17.65
N ALA A 80 0.96 0.48 -17.70
CA ALA A 80 0.67 -0.38 -18.83
C ALA A 80 -0.70 -1.02 -18.63
N PHE A 81 -1.47 -1.13 -19.69
CA PHE A 81 -2.77 -1.76 -19.70
C PHE A 81 -2.73 -2.92 -20.69
N TYR A 82 -3.41 -3.99 -20.35
CA TYR A 82 -3.65 -5.09 -21.30
C TYR A 82 -4.64 -4.63 -22.35
N ASP A 83 -4.37 -4.95 -23.60
CA ASP A 83 -5.33 -4.82 -24.67
C ASP A 83 -6.35 -5.98 -24.66
N LYS A 84 -7.28 -5.97 -25.61
CA LYS A 84 -8.34 -6.98 -25.71
C LYS A 84 -7.77 -8.39 -25.93
N ASP A 85 -6.74 -8.51 -26.74
CA ASP A 85 -6.18 -9.82 -27.10
C ASP A 85 -5.33 -10.37 -25.94
N GLU A 86 -4.58 -9.52 -25.27
CA GLU A 86 -3.87 -9.87 -24.05
C GLU A 86 -4.79 -10.32 -22.92
N ILE A 87 -5.94 -9.65 -22.75
CA ILE A 87 -6.97 -10.06 -21.77
C ILE A 87 -7.56 -11.42 -22.15
N ASN A 88 -7.87 -11.67 -23.43
CA ASN A 88 -8.38 -12.96 -23.88
C ASN A 88 -7.36 -14.09 -23.64
N GLN A 89 -6.09 -13.83 -23.93
CA GLN A 89 -5.01 -14.79 -23.63
C GLN A 89 -4.88 -15.06 -22.13
N LEU A 90 -4.93 -14.01 -21.29
CA LEU A 90 -4.89 -14.16 -19.85
C LEU A 90 -6.05 -15.03 -19.35
N LEU A 91 -7.28 -14.77 -19.81
CA LEU A 91 -8.46 -15.55 -19.42
C LEU A 91 -8.35 -17.01 -19.86
N ALA A 92 -7.83 -17.27 -21.06
CA ALA A 92 -7.55 -18.63 -21.54
C ALA A 92 -6.51 -19.36 -20.66
N CYS A 93 -5.45 -18.67 -20.25
CA CYS A 93 -4.41 -19.23 -19.39
C CYS A 93 -4.91 -19.62 -17.98
N VAL A 94 -5.85 -18.84 -17.41
CA VAL A 94 -6.35 -19.09 -16.06
C VAL A 94 -7.57 -20.00 -16.01
N LYS A 95 -8.11 -20.38 -17.16
CA LYS A 95 -9.32 -21.22 -17.28
C LYS A 95 -9.15 -22.55 -16.52
N GLY A 96 -10.13 -22.89 -15.70
CA GLY A 96 -10.12 -24.11 -14.86
C GLY A 96 -9.22 -24.03 -13.63
N THR A 97 -8.55 -22.91 -13.39
CA THR A 97 -7.73 -22.73 -12.18
C THR A 97 -8.51 -22.02 -11.07
N LEU A 98 -7.99 -22.08 -9.83
CA LEU A 98 -8.59 -21.39 -8.67
C LEU A 98 -8.60 -19.86 -8.80
N ILE A 99 -7.78 -19.30 -9.69
CA ILE A 99 -7.69 -17.85 -9.90
C ILE A 99 -8.56 -17.34 -11.06
N GLU A 100 -9.24 -18.22 -11.81
CA GLU A 100 -10.10 -17.85 -12.93
C GLU A 100 -11.12 -16.80 -12.51
N THR A 101 -11.99 -17.10 -11.55
CA THR A 101 -13.03 -16.19 -11.09
C THR A 101 -12.47 -14.85 -10.56
N PRO A 102 -11.46 -14.81 -9.67
CA PRO A 102 -10.84 -13.55 -9.26
C PRO A 102 -10.28 -12.72 -10.42
N VAL A 103 -9.68 -13.35 -11.43
CA VAL A 103 -9.13 -12.66 -12.61
C VAL A 103 -10.26 -12.10 -13.46
N MET A 104 -11.33 -12.87 -13.72
CA MET A 104 -12.52 -12.40 -14.44
C MET A 104 -13.15 -11.17 -13.74
N LEU A 105 -13.34 -11.25 -12.44
CA LEU A 105 -13.88 -10.15 -11.64
C LEU A 105 -13.00 -8.89 -11.69
N ALA A 106 -11.69 -9.06 -11.70
CA ALA A 106 -10.76 -7.95 -11.85
C ALA A 106 -10.79 -7.37 -13.27
N ALA A 107 -10.84 -8.20 -14.31
CA ALA A 107 -10.84 -7.78 -15.71
C ALA A 107 -12.12 -7.06 -16.11
N PHE A 108 -13.30 -7.63 -15.77
CA PHE A 108 -14.59 -7.10 -16.22
C PHE A 108 -15.18 -6.03 -15.31
N TYR A 109 -14.97 -6.14 -13.99
CA TYR A 109 -15.56 -5.23 -13.00
C TYR A 109 -14.55 -4.27 -12.35
N GLY A 110 -13.26 -4.37 -12.69
CA GLY A 110 -12.22 -3.55 -12.09
C GLY A 110 -12.07 -3.75 -10.58
N LEU A 111 -12.37 -4.94 -10.06
CA LEU A 111 -12.27 -5.21 -8.64
C LEU A 111 -10.81 -5.24 -8.18
N ARG A 112 -10.54 -4.64 -7.03
CA ARG A 112 -9.24 -4.81 -6.38
C ARG A 112 -9.06 -6.26 -5.95
N ARG A 113 -7.81 -6.75 -5.91
CA ARG A 113 -7.51 -8.12 -5.46
C ARG A 113 -8.24 -8.52 -4.16
N SER A 114 -8.25 -7.64 -3.16
CA SER A 114 -8.90 -7.90 -1.88
C SER A 114 -10.43 -7.94 -1.96
N GLU A 115 -11.03 -7.24 -2.92
CA GLU A 115 -12.46 -7.23 -3.19
C GLU A 115 -12.85 -8.50 -3.97
N ALA A 116 -12.09 -8.86 -5.01
CA ALA A 116 -12.34 -10.06 -5.81
C ALA A 116 -12.24 -11.35 -4.98
N VAL A 117 -11.19 -11.48 -4.17
CA VAL A 117 -11.00 -12.64 -3.27
C VAL A 117 -11.99 -12.63 -2.10
N GLY A 118 -12.46 -11.45 -1.70
CA GLY A 118 -13.40 -11.27 -0.61
C GLY A 118 -14.87 -11.32 -1.01
N LEU A 119 -15.20 -11.43 -2.30
CA LEU A 119 -16.58 -11.45 -2.75
C LEU A 119 -17.32 -12.67 -2.19
N ARG A 120 -18.52 -12.45 -1.67
CA ARG A 120 -19.38 -13.48 -1.09
C ARG A 120 -20.63 -13.67 -1.95
N TRP A 121 -21.20 -14.86 -1.93
CA TRP A 121 -22.44 -15.18 -2.64
C TRP A 121 -23.61 -14.29 -2.24
N ASN A 122 -23.72 -13.91 -0.97
CA ASN A 122 -24.76 -13.01 -0.48
C ASN A 122 -24.60 -11.54 -0.93
N ALA A 123 -23.50 -11.22 -1.60
CA ALA A 123 -23.27 -9.91 -2.22
C ALA A 123 -23.77 -9.85 -3.68
N ILE A 124 -24.24 -10.97 -4.22
CA ILE A 124 -24.79 -11.12 -5.58
C ILE A 124 -26.31 -11.23 -5.47
N ASP A 125 -26.99 -10.29 -6.08
CA ASP A 125 -28.45 -10.31 -6.22
C ASP A 125 -28.82 -10.67 -7.65
N PHE A 126 -29.25 -11.91 -7.85
CA PHE A 126 -29.65 -12.41 -9.15
C PHE A 126 -31.03 -11.90 -9.60
N GLN A 127 -31.87 -11.41 -8.67
CA GLN A 127 -33.18 -10.82 -9.03
C GLN A 127 -33.01 -9.41 -9.57
N GLN A 128 -32.11 -8.64 -8.94
CA GLN A 128 -31.79 -7.28 -9.36
C GLN A 128 -30.61 -7.23 -10.35
N ASN A 129 -30.00 -8.37 -10.68
CA ASN A 129 -28.80 -8.46 -11.52
C ASN A 129 -27.68 -7.52 -11.06
N THR A 130 -27.32 -7.59 -9.76
CA THR A 130 -26.32 -6.69 -9.20
C THR A 130 -25.29 -7.41 -8.31
N ILE A 131 -24.08 -6.84 -8.24
CA ILE A 131 -23.01 -7.22 -7.31
C ILE A 131 -22.73 -6.04 -6.39
N THR A 132 -22.80 -6.25 -5.07
CA THR A 132 -22.46 -5.22 -4.08
C THR A 132 -21.07 -5.48 -3.48
N ILE A 133 -20.13 -4.57 -3.74
CA ILE A 133 -18.76 -4.65 -3.23
C ILE A 133 -18.70 -3.99 -1.86
N GLN A 134 -18.63 -4.79 -0.80
CA GLN A 134 -18.61 -4.33 0.58
C GLN A 134 -17.67 -5.13 1.49
N HIS A 135 -17.16 -6.26 1.00
CA HIS A 135 -16.30 -7.16 1.77
C HIS A 135 -14.91 -7.21 1.17
N THR A 136 -13.90 -7.33 2.02
CA THR A 136 -12.50 -7.45 1.56
C THR A 136 -11.78 -8.52 2.37
N VAL A 137 -10.94 -9.30 1.69
CA VAL A 137 -10.06 -10.28 2.30
C VAL A 137 -8.61 -9.95 1.97
N ILE A 138 -7.76 -9.87 2.97
CA ILE A 138 -6.33 -9.66 2.81
C ILE A 138 -5.54 -10.72 3.56
N ALA A 139 -4.47 -11.21 2.97
CA ALA A 139 -3.46 -11.98 3.67
C ALA A 139 -2.35 -11.02 4.14
N CYS A 140 -2.01 -11.08 5.39
CA CYS A 140 -0.91 -10.30 5.96
C CYS A 140 -0.08 -11.16 6.90
N ARG A 141 1.15 -10.73 7.16
CA ARG A 141 2.05 -11.39 8.11
C ARG A 141 2.02 -10.62 9.43
N LEU A 142 1.41 -11.23 10.44
CA LEU A 142 1.37 -10.71 11.81
C LEU A 142 2.22 -11.60 12.70
N ASN A 143 3.13 -11.01 13.45
CA ASN A 143 4.01 -11.74 14.39
C ASN A 143 4.73 -12.95 13.78
N GLY A 144 5.12 -12.84 12.50
CA GLY A 144 5.81 -13.90 11.78
C GLY A 144 4.90 -14.96 11.12
N LYS A 145 3.61 -14.99 11.46
CA LYS A 145 2.61 -15.93 10.88
C LYS A 145 1.78 -15.26 9.79
N TYR A 146 1.38 -16.02 8.79
CA TYR A 146 0.41 -15.56 7.79
C TYR A 146 -1.00 -15.65 8.39
N GLU A 147 -1.71 -14.55 8.36
CA GLU A 147 -3.10 -14.46 8.79
C GLU A 147 -3.95 -13.92 7.66
N VAL A 148 -5.16 -14.46 7.52
CA VAL A 148 -6.17 -13.99 6.59
C VAL A 148 -7.15 -13.14 7.37
N ILE A 149 -7.22 -11.86 7.03
CA ILE A 149 -8.12 -10.90 7.67
C ILE A 149 -9.26 -10.59 6.72
N ALA A 150 -10.45 -10.97 7.13
CA ALA A 150 -11.71 -10.61 6.48
C ALA A 150 -12.29 -9.36 7.15
N ARG A 151 -12.77 -8.41 6.36
CA ARG A 151 -13.41 -7.19 6.86
C ARG A 151 -14.67 -6.89 6.07
N ASP A 152 -15.75 -6.59 6.77
CA ASP A 152 -17.01 -6.12 6.20
C ASP A 152 -17.01 -4.60 5.97
N THR A 153 -15.81 -4.00 5.96
CA THR A 153 -15.63 -2.58 5.69
C THR A 153 -14.58 -2.40 4.61
N THR A 154 -14.91 -1.59 3.62
CA THR A 154 -13.96 -1.11 2.64
C THR A 154 -13.13 0.06 3.23
N LYS A 155 -11.95 0.33 2.67
CA LYS A 155 -11.02 1.35 3.15
C LYS A 155 -11.63 2.76 3.26
N THR A 156 -12.63 3.06 2.43
CA THR A 156 -13.37 4.33 2.41
C THR A 156 -14.85 4.06 2.12
N LYS A 157 -15.75 4.97 2.53
CA LYS A 157 -17.18 4.90 2.17
C LYS A 157 -17.40 4.82 0.65
N SER A 158 -16.57 5.49 -0.13
CA SER A 158 -16.62 5.48 -1.61
C SER A 158 -16.19 4.15 -2.25
N SER A 159 -15.60 3.23 -1.48
CA SER A 159 -15.23 1.90 -1.98
C SER A 159 -16.39 0.91 -1.93
N ARG A 160 -17.47 1.20 -1.18
CA ARG A 160 -18.71 0.43 -1.22
C ARG A 160 -19.49 0.89 -2.45
N ARG A 161 -19.75 -0.06 -3.34
CA ARG A 161 -20.46 0.22 -4.60
C ARG A 161 -21.24 -1.00 -5.05
N THR A 162 -22.33 -0.76 -5.76
CA THR A 162 -23.12 -1.79 -6.45
C THR A 162 -22.88 -1.64 -7.94
N LEU A 163 -22.62 -2.75 -8.61
CA LEU A 163 -22.36 -2.85 -10.04
C LEU A 163 -23.42 -3.77 -10.67
N PRO A 164 -23.81 -3.57 -11.92
CA PRO A 164 -24.64 -4.53 -12.64
C PRO A 164 -23.88 -5.85 -12.85
N LEU A 165 -24.61 -6.96 -12.87
CA LEU A 165 -24.11 -8.30 -13.26
C LEU A 165 -23.90 -8.36 -14.77
#